data_bd0ed41c52a05b5001b208fc38cd57e4
#
_entry.id   bd0ed41c52a05b5001b208fc38cd57e4
#
_cell.length_a   1.000
_cell.length_b   1.000
_cell.length_c   1.000
_cell.angle_alpha   90.00
_cell.angle_beta   90.00
_cell.angle_gamma   90.00
#
_symmetry.space_group_name_H-M   'P 1'
#
loop_
_entity.id
_entity.type
_entity.pdbx_description
1 polymer ?
#
loop_
_entity_poly.entity_id
_entity_poly.type
_entity_poly.pdbx_seq_one_letter_code
_entity_poly.pdbx_strand_id
1 'polypeptide(L)'
;MVVNQKEYKIVRLLGHGKGGYSYLACRSEDVGKDKRENAYVLKQIHHEPCEYYMFGDKIAAEQNDYRRLRETGIRIPQMIDVDVPNERIIKEYIEGPTLSELLEAKRPVQAYVDQIRQMAGQVRVYGLNIDYYPTNFVVRDGLVYYIDYECNTYSEEWSFENWGITCYLRE
;
A
#
# COMPACT_ATOMS: atom_id res chain seq x y z
N MET A 1 -13.28 -10.97 11.71
CA MET A 1 -11.99 -11.68 11.47
C MET A 1 -11.09 -11.49 12.67
N VAL A 2 -10.35 -12.50 13.08
CA VAL A 2 -9.46 -12.41 14.26
C VAL A 2 -8.01 -12.28 13.80
N VAL A 3 -7.26 -11.38 14.43
CA VAL A 3 -5.82 -11.18 14.24
C VAL A 3 -5.18 -11.12 15.63
N ASN A 4 -4.32 -12.09 15.97
CA ASN A 4 -3.68 -12.18 17.28
C ASN A 4 -4.66 -11.97 18.45
N GLN A 5 -5.77 -12.73 18.47
CA GLN A 5 -6.83 -12.68 19.49
C GLN A 5 -7.67 -11.39 19.53
N LYS A 6 -7.44 -10.45 18.62
CA LYS A 6 -8.25 -9.22 18.49
C LYS A 6 -9.27 -9.40 17.38
N GLU A 7 -10.51 -9.04 17.63
CA GLU A 7 -11.59 -9.16 16.65
C GLU A 7 -11.72 -7.89 15.82
N TYR A 8 -11.76 -8.07 14.48
CA TYR A 8 -11.96 -7.02 13.50
C TYR A 8 -13.23 -7.31 12.71
N LYS A 9 -14.10 -6.31 12.64
CA LYS A 9 -15.28 -6.31 11.79
C LYS A 9 -14.90 -5.83 10.40
N ILE A 10 -15.17 -6.63 9.38
CA ILE A 10 -14.95 -6.24 7.98
C ILE A 10 -16.07 -5.30 7.56
N VAL A 11 -15.69 -4.15 7.02
CA VAL A 11 -16.61 -3.12 6.51
C VAL A 11 -16.83 -3.32 5.02
N ARG A 12 -15.75 -3.39 4.24
CA ARG A 12 -15.81 -3.63 2.78
C ARG A 12 -14.47 -4.10 2.23
N LEU A 13 -14.50 -4.69 1.04
CA LEU A 13 -13.30 -5.00 0.27
C LEU A 13 -12.72 -3.69 -0.30
N LEU A 14 -11.43 -3.49 -0.15
CA LEU A 14 -10.68 -2.38 -0.74
C LEU A 14 -9.98 -2.78 -2.04
N GLY A 15 -9.49 -4.00 -2.10
CA GLY A 15 -8.78 -4.51 -3.27
C GLY A 15 -8.41 -5.98 -3.18
N HIS A 16 -8.13 -6.54 -4.35
CA HIS A 16 -7.65 -7.90 -4.52
C HIS A 16 -6.41 -7.85 -5.41
N GLY A 17 -5.27 -8.15 -4.83
CA GLY A 17 -3.98 -8.18 -5.51
C GLY A 17 -3.39 -9.59 -5.57
N LYS A 18 -2.20 -9.71 -6.14
CA LYS A 18 -1.45 -10.97 -6.24
C LYS A 18 -1.11 -11.55 -4.85
N GLY A 19 -0.94 -10.69 -3.87
CA GLY A 19 -0.53 -11.08 -2.51
C GLY A 19 -1.68 -11.40 -1.57
N GLY A 20 -2.87 -10.87 -1.80
CA GLY A 20 -3.98 -11.04 -0.87
C GLY A 20 -5.19 -10.15 -1.13
N TYR A 21 -6.17 -10.30 -0.26
CA TYR A 21 -7.36 -9.45 -0.19
C TYR A 21 -7.14 -8.38 0.87
N SER A 22 -7.39 -7.13 0.55
CA SER A 22 -7.34 -6.01 1.49
C SER A 22 -8.74 -5.52 1.81
N TYR A 23 -9.06 -5.47 3.09
CA TYR A 23 -10.36 -5.05 3.61
C TYR A 23 -10.23 -3.80 4.47
N LEU A 24 -11.19 -2.90 4.36
CA LEU A 24 -11.43 -1.91 5.40
C LEU A 24 -12.06 -2.62 6.60
N ALA A 25 -11.47 -2.44 7.76
CA ALA A 25 -11.90 -3.08 8.99
C ALA A 25 -11.92 -2.10 10.17
N CYS A 26 -12.71 -2.40 11.20
CA CYS A 26 -12.71 -1.71 12.47
C CYS A 26 -12.61 -2.69 13.62
N ARG A 27 -12.05 -2.26 14.76
CA ARG A 27 -11.98 -3.09 15.97
C ARG A 27 -13.29 -3.02 16.74
N SER A 28 -13.77 -4.17 17.19
CA SER A 28 -15.00 -4.26 17.98
C SER A 28 -14.92 -3.52 19.32
N GLU A 29 -13.73 -3.46 19.91
CA GLU A 29 -13.47 -2.77 21.18
C GLU A 29 -13.49 -1.25 21.09
N ASP A 30 -13.33 -0.71 19.89
CA ASP A 30 -13.22 0.73 19.63
C ASP A 30 -14.57 1.36 19.23
N VAL A 31 -15.68 0.67 19.49
CA VAL A 31 -17.01 1.19 19.25
C VAL A 31 -17.23 2.45 20.09
N GLY A 32 -17.35 3.61 19.42
CA GLY A 32 -17.50 4.92 20.06
C GLY A 32 -16.31 5.87 19.93
N LYS A 33 -15.16 5.38 19.44
CA LYS A 33 -14.05 6.25 19.01
C LYS A 33 -14.36 6.91 17.67
N ASP A 34 -13.64 7.99 17.34
CA ASP A 34 -13.72 8.62 16.04
C ASP A 34 -13.53 7.55 14.94
N LYS A 35 -14.35 7.60 13.89
CA LYS A 35 -14.29 6.66 12.76
C LYS A 35 -12.91 6.60 12.11
N ARG A 36 -12.14 7.70 12.16
CA ARG A 36 -10.78 7.77 11.64
C ARG A 36 -9.78 7.00 12.49
N GLU A 37 -9.95 7.00 13.81
CA GLU A 37 -9.07 6.30 14.75
C GLU A 37 -9.34 4.79 14.81
N ASN A 38 -10.51 4.37 14.35
CA ASN A 38 -10.94 2.97 14.33
C ASN A 38 -11.04 2.39 12.92
N ALA A 39 -10.21 2.85 12.01
CA ALA A 39 -10.17 2.35 10.65
C ALA A 39 -8.80 1.73 10.35
N TYR A 40 -8.84 0.48 9.92
CA TYR A 40 -7.65 -0.32 9.62
C TYR A 40 -7.78 -0.97 8.25
N VAL A 41 -6.66 -1.32 7.65
CA VAL A 41 -6.61 -2.28 6.54
C VAL A 41 -6.25 -3.63 7.11
N LEU A 42 -7.13 -4.62 6.92
CA LEU A 42 -6.83 -6.02 7.17
C LEU A 42 -6.50 -6.69 5.83
N LYS A 43 -5.27 -7.15 5.70
CA LYS A 43 -4.84 -7.94 4.54
C LYS A 43 -4.86 -9.42 4.89
N GLN A 44 -5.63 -10.20 4.14
CA GLN A 44 -5.61 -11.65 4.16
C GLN A 44 -4.78 -12.14 2.99
N ILE A 45 -3.66 -12.78 3.28
CA ILE A 45 -2.85 -13.42 2.25
C ILE A 45 -3.64 -14.58 1.62
N HIS A 46 -3.50 -14.78 0.34
CA HIS A 46 -4.03 -15.95 -0.38
C HIS A 46 -2.90 -16.67 -1.13
N HIS A 47 -3.16 -17.92 -1.47
CA HIS A 47 -2.28 -18.78 -2.26
C HIS A 47 -2.92 -19.18 -3.60
N GLU A 48 -3.78 -18.33 -4.13
CA GLU A 48 -4.43 -18.56 -5.42
C GLU A 48 -3.38 -18.63 -6.54
N PRO A 49 -3.47 -19.54 -7.49
CA PRO A 49 -2.51 -19.69 -8.57
C PRO A 49 -2.39 -18.40 -9.39
N CYS A 50 -1.17 -17.99 -9.68
CA CYS A 50 -0.88 -16.87 -10.56
C CYS A 50 0.23 -17.28 -11.54
N GLU A 51 0.01 -17.13 -12.84
CA GLU A 51 0.93 -17.56 -13.90
C GLU A 51 2.30 -16.89 -13.84
N TYR A 52 2.40 -15.75 -13.19
CA TYR A 52 3.60 -14.91 -13.20
C TYR A 52 4.35 -14.85 -11.86
N TYR A 53 3.92 -15.62 -10.85
CA TYR A 53 4.49 -15.48 -9.52
C TYR A 53 4.60 -16.82 -8.80
N MET A 54 5.83 -17.22 -8.48
CA MET A 54 6.09 -18.32 -7.52
C MET A 54 6.15 -17.75 -6.12
N PHE A 55 5.20 -18.12 -5.28
CA PHE A 55 5.07 -17.60 -3.94
C PHE A 55 5.95 -18.37 -2.94
N GLY A 56 6.93 -17.66 -2.36
CA GLY A 56 7.53 -18.04 -1.10
C GLY A 56 6.67 -17.62 0.10
N ASP A 57 7.30 -17.35 1.24
CA ASP A 57 6.63 -16.81 2.42
C ASP A 57 6.25 -15.34 2.21
N LYS A 58 4.99 -15.10 1.85
CA LYS A 58 4.45 -13.76 1.57
C LYS A 58 4.44 -12.86 2.81
N ILE A 59 4.18 -13.41 3.99
CA ILE A 59 4.21 -12.64 5.24
C ILE A 59 5.63 -12.13 5.50
N ALA A 60 6.63 -13.00 5.42
CA ALA A 60 8.01 -12.61 5.60
C ALA A 60 8.45 -11.58 4.55
N ALA A 61 8.03 -11.75 3.29
CA ALA A 61 8.30 -10.80 2.22
C ALA A 61 7.71 -9.42 2.51
N GLU A 62 6.44 -9.33 2.92
CA GLU A 62 5.83 -8.04 3.27
C GLU A 62 6.48 -7.36 4.48
N GLN A 63 6.82 -8.12 5.51
CA GLN A 63 7.53 -7.57 6.67
C GLN A 63 8.92 -7.04 6.30
N ASN A 64 9.63 -7.76 5.44
CA ASN A 64 10.94 -7.34 4.96
C ASN A 64 10.86 -6.08 4.10
N ASP A 65 9.92 -6.02 3.17
CA ASP A 65 9.69 -4.87 2.31
C ASP A 65 9.27 -3.64 3.14
N TYR A 66 8.37 -3.82 4.10
CA TYR A 66 7.99 -2.75 5.03
C TYR A 66 9.20 -2.19 5.79
N ARG A 67 10.07 -3.05 6.30
CA ARG A 67 11.29 -2.64 7.01
C ARG A 67 12.20 -1.82 6.10
N ARG A 68 12.44 -2.28 4.88
CA ARG A 68 13.26 -1.58 3.89
C ARG A 68 12.68 -0.22 3.52
N LEU A 69 11.38 -0.14 3.28
CA LEU A 69 10.70 1.12 2.93
C LEU A 69 10.69 2.12 4.09
N ARG A 70 10.55 1.67 5.32
CA ARG A 70 10.64 2.57 6.50
C ARG A 70 11.96 3.30 6.57
N GLU A 71 13.05 2.63 6.24
CA GLU A 71 14.40 3.23 6.24
C GLU A 71 14.53 4.37 5.21
N THR A 72 13.77 4.32 4.13
CA THR A 72 13.81 5.34 3.06
C THR A 72 13.16 6.66 3.46
N GLY A 73 12.31 6.67 4.48
CA GLY A 73 11.58 7.84 4.94
C GLY A 73 10.38 8.25 4.08
N ILE A 74 9.99 7.46 3.07
CA ILE A 74 8.75 7.75 2.33
C ILE A 74 7.51 7.51 3.19
N ARG A 75 6.42 8.19 2.84
CA ARG A 75 5.14 8.03 3.54
C ARG A 75 4.48 6.72 3.15
N ILE A 76 4.36 5.82 4.10
CA ILE A 76 3.68 4.53 3.99
C ILE A 76 2.77 4.30 5.20
N PRO A 77 1.72 3.47 5.08
CA PRO A 77 0.94 3.06 6.24
C PRO A 77 1.79 2.34 7.27
N GLN A 78 1.52 2.58 8.54
CA GLN A 78 2.16 1.81 9.61
C GLN A 78 1.66 0.36 9.60
N MET A 79 2.58 -0.60 9.67
CA MET A 79 2.24 -2.01 9.96
C MET A 79 1.99 -2.14 11.46
N ILE A 80 0.77 -2.48 11.85
CA ILE A 80 0.31 -2.44 13.24
C ILE A 80 0.41 -3.80 13.89
N ASP A 81 0.02 -4.85 13.18
CA ASP A 81 0.00 -6.22 13.72
C ASP A 81 0.18 -7.25 12.61
N VAL A 82 0.80 -8.37 12.92
CA VAL A 82 1.04 -9.48 11.99
C VAL A 82 0.72 -10.80 12.65
N ASP A 83 -0.25 -11.50 12.11
CA ASP A 83 -0.66 -12.85 12.53
C ASP A 83 -0.10 -13.86 11.52
N VAL A 84 1.08 -14.37 11.82
CA VAL A 84 1.81 -15.26 10.92
C VAL A 84 1.05 -16.57 10.67
N PRO A 85 0.52 -17.28 11.72
CA PRO A 85 -0.20 -18.53 11.50
C PRO A 85 -1.45 -18.40 10.61
N ASN A 86 -2.16 -17.29 10.71
CA ASN A 86 -3.36 -17.02 9.91
C ASN A 86 -3.08 -16.21 8.64
N GLU A 87 -1.83 -15.84 8.39
CA GLU A 87 -1.37 -15.04 7.25
C GLU A 87 -2.17 -13.74 7.08
N ARG A 88 -2.30 -12.99 8.18
CA ARG A 88 -3.02 -11.72 8.22
C ARG A 88 -2.13 -10.58 8.68
N ILE A 89 -2.35 -9.42 8.09
CA ILE A 89 -1.64 -8.18 8.44
C ILE A 89 -2.66 -7.10 8.73
N ILE A 90 -2.46 -6.37 9.82
CA ILE A 90 -3.20 -5.14 10.13
C ILE A 90 -2.28 -3.97 9.88
N LYS A 91 -2.73 -3.02 9.09
CA LYS A 91 -2.02 -1.77 8.83
C LYS A 91 -2.94 -0.56 8.93
N GLU A 92 -2.32 0.60 9.08
CA GLU A 92 -3.00 1.88 9.08
C GLU A 92 -3.84 2.05 7.80
N TYR A 93 -5.06 2.54 7.95
CA TYR A 93 -5.88 2.96 6.81
C TYR A 93 -5.61 4.41 6.48
N ILE A 94 -5.15 4.68 5.28
CA ILE A 94 -4.97 6.03 4.75
C ILE A 94 -6.25 6.42 4.02
N GLU A 95 -7.07 7.25 4.65
CA GLU A 95 -8.32 7.73 4.06
C GLU A 95 -8.04 8.81 3.01
N GLY A 96 -8.58 8.64 1.83
CA GLY A 96 -8.48 9.59 0.74
C GLY A 96 -8.63 8.93 -0.63
N PRO A 97 -8.69 9.72 -1.70
CA PRO A 97 -8.75 9.19 -3.07
C PRO A 97 -7.39 8.63 -3.47
N THR A 98 -7.41 7.57 -4.28
CA THR A 98 -6.23 7.12 -5.00
C THR A 98 -5.91 8.07 -6.16
N LEU A 99 -4.67 8.05 -6.64
CA LEU A 99 -4.33 8.81 -7.84
C LEU A 99 -5.07 8.28 -9.07
N SER A 100 -5.39 6.99 -9.11
CA SER A 100 -6.23 6.41 -10.17
C SER A 100 -7.61 7.05 -10.20
N GLU A 101 -8.27 7.17 -9.04
CA GLU A 101 -9.58 7.84 -8.93
C GLU A 101 -9.52 9.32 -9.33
N LEU A 102 -8.46 10.03 -8.95
CA LEU A 102 -8.28 11.43 -9.34
C LEU A 102 -8.08 11.59 -10.85
N LEU A 103 -7.30 10.69 -11.47
CA LEU A 103 -7.11 10.68 -12.92
C LEU A 103 -8.40 10.37 -13.67
N GLU A 104 -9.17 9.39 -13.21
CA GLU A 104 -10.47 9.05 -13.79
C GLU A 104 -11.47 10.21 -13.69
N ALA A 105 -11.44 10.94 -12.57
CA ALA A 105 -12.24 12.14 -12.35
C ALA A 105 -11.68 13.39 -13.07
N LYS A 106 -10.61 13.24 -13.86
CA LYS A 106 -9.92 14.34 -14.57
C LYS A 106 -9.50 15.50 -13.65
N ARG A 107 -9.12 15.16 -12.41
CA ARG A 107 -8.59 16.14 -11.46
C ARG A 107 -7.10 16.39 -11.72
N PRO A 108 -6.60 17.60 -11.46
CA PRO A 108 -5.17 17.88 -11.61
C PRO A 108 -4.36 17.08 -10.59
N VAL A 109 -3.31 16.40 -11.06
CA VAL A 109 -2.47 15.53 -10.23
C VAL A 109 -0.99 15.92 -10.22
N GLN A 110 -0.59 16.99 -10.92
CA GLN A 110 0.83 17.35 -11.10
C GLN A 110 1.57 17.50 -9.76
N ALA A 111 0.98 18.17 -8.78
CA ALA A 111 1.60 18.34 -7.47
C ALA A 111 1.82 17.02 -6.74
N TYR A 112 0.98 16.03 -6.98
CA TYR A 112 1.12 14.69 -6.41
C TYR A 112 2.16 13.85 -7.16
N VAL A 113 2.20 13.99 -8.48
CA VAL A 113 3.25 13.37 -9.33
C VAL A 113 4.63 13.87 -8.91
N ASP A 114 4.77 15.15 -8.58
CA ASP A 114 6.01 15.73 -8.08
C ASP A 114 6.42 15.11 -6.73
N GLN A 115 5.46 14.83 -5.84
CA GLN A 115 5.72 14.11 -4.59
C GLN A 115 6.16 12.65 -4.85
N ILE A 116 5.56 11.96 -5.80
CA ILE A 116 5.98 10.60 -6.18
C ILE A 116 7.41 10.61 -6.75
N ARG A 117 7.75 11.61 -7.54
CA ARG A 117 9.13 11.79 -8.05
C ARG A 117 10.12 11.96 -6.88
N GLN A 118 9.76 12.73 -5.86
CA GLN A 118 10.57 12.85 -4.64
C GLN A 118 10.72 11.51 -3.92
N MET A 119 9.64 10.76 -3.76
CA MET A 119 9.68 9.41 -3.18
C MET A 119 10.60 8.47 -3.99
N ALA A 120 10.52 8.52 -5.32
CA ALA A 120 11.37 7.75 -6.21
C ALA A 120 12.87 8.06 -5.98
N GLY A 121 13.21 9.32 -5.78
CA GLY A 121 14.56 9.75 -5.39
C GLY A 121 14.99 9.17 -4.04
N GLN A 122 14.10 9.20 -3.06
CA GLN A 122 14.39 8.66 -1.72
C GLN A 122 14.63 7.14 -1.74
N VAL A 123 13.78 6.37 -2.41
CA VAL A 123 13.96 4.91 -2.48
C VAL A 123 15.15 4.50 -3.32
N ARG A 124 15.48 5.30 -4.35
CA ARG A 124 16.67 5.05 -5.19
C ARG A 124 17.98 5.11 -4.40
N VAL A 125 18.08 6.02 -3.44
CA VAL A 125 19.27 6.12 -2.56
C VAL A 125 19.55 4.79 -1.84
N TYR A 126 18.50 4.03 -1.54
CA TYR A 126 18.58 2.70 -0.92
C TYR A 126 18.64 1.54 -1.93
N GLY A 127 18.81 1.87 -3.21
CA GLY A 127 18.87 0.86 -4.28
C GLY A 127 17.53 0.17 -4.56
N LEU A 128 16.41 0.86 -4.34
CA LEU A 128 15.06 0.32 -4.46
C LEU A 128 14.24 1.02 -5.53
N ASN A 129 13.31 0.27 -6.11
CA ASN A 129 12.13 0.75 -6.82
C ASN A 129 10.87 0.36 -6.07
N ILE A 130 9.82 1.17 -6.20
CA ILE A 130 8.45 0.86 -5.79
C ILE A 130 7.57 0.69 -7.03
N ASP A 131 6.34 0.20 -6.85
CA ASP A 131 5.37 0.10 -7.94
C ASP A 131 4.63 1.43 -8.12
N TYR A 132 4.97 2.16 -9.18
CA TYR A 132 4.45 3.50 -9.47
C TYR A 132 3.03 3.54 -10.03
N TYR A 133 2.32 2.42 -10.08
CA TYR A 133 0.96 2.39 -10.60
C TYR A 133 0.00 3.25 -9.74
N PRO A 134 -0.89 4.06 -10.36
CA PRO A 134 -1.68 5.07 -9.64
C PRO A 134 -2.60 4.54 -8.54
N THR A 135 -3.00 3.27 -8.58
CA THR A 135 -3.81 2.65 -7.52
C THR A 135 -3.05 2.46 -6.21
N ASN A 136 -1.72 2.51 -6.25
CA ASN A 136 -0.84 2.32 -5.09
C ASN A 136 -0.58 3.60 -4.29
N PHE A 137 -1.15 4.72 -4.71
CA PHE A 137 -0.96 6.02 -4.04
C PHE A 137 -2.27 6.63 -3.64
N VAL A 138 -2.36 7.05 -2.38
CA VAL A 138 -3.52 7.74 -1.80
C VAL A 138 -3.12 9.14 -1.36
N VAL A 139 -4.00 10.10 -1.58
CA VAL A 139 -3.82 11.49 -1.14
C VAL A 139 -4.63 11.72 0.14
N ARG A 140 -3.95 12.11 1.22
CA ARG A 140 -4.56 12.55 2.48
C ARG A 140 -3.97 13.89 2.88
N ASP A 141 -4.85 14.88 3.05
CA ASP A 141 -4.46 16.24 3.47
C ASP A 141 -3.34 16.85 2.60
N GLY A 142 -3.42 16.65 1.28
CA GLY A 142 -2.45 17.15 0.30
C GLY A 142 -1.14 16.36 0.22
N LEU A 143 -0.98 15.30 1.00
CA LEU A 143 0.20 14.44 1.01
C LEU A 143 -0.07 13.09 0.36
N VAL A 144 0.88 12.63 -0.44
CA VAL A 144 0.81 11.33 -1.11
C VAL A 144 1.43 10.25 -0.21
N TYR A 145 0.70 9.14 -0.07
CA TYR A 145 1.12 7.94 0.64
C TYR A 145 1.22 6.76 -0.33
N TYR A 146 2.31 6.03 -0.28
CA TYR A 146 2.46 4.75 -0.95
C TYR A 146 1.85 3.66 -0.09
N ILE A 147 0.71 3.10 -0.49
CA ILE A 147 -0.10 2.21 0.36
C ILE A 147 0.23 0.72 0.20
N ASP A 148 1.06 0.37 -0.75
CA ASP A 148 1.63 -0.96 -0.87
C ASP A 148 3.02 -1.03 -0.21
N TYR A 149 3.47 -2.23 0.16
CA TYR A 149 4.82 -2.44 0.69
C TYR A 149 5.77 -3.04 -0.33
N GLU A 150 5.29 -3.36 -1.53
CA GLU A 150 6.15 -3.95 -2.56
C GLU A 150 7.30 -3.00 -2.93
N CYS A 151 8.51 -3.51 -2.77
CA CYS A 151 9.69 -2.84 -3.29
C CYS A 151 10.67 -3.88 -3.86
N ASN A 152 11.37 -3.48 -4.90
CA ASN A 152 12.28 -4.32 -5.65
C ASN A 152 13.64 -3.62 -5.77
N THR A 153 14.68 -4.39 -6.09
CA THR A 153 15.98 -3.83 -6.43
C THR A 153 15.85 -2.81 -7.56
N TYR A 154 16.51 -1.67 -7.42
CA TYR A 154 16.48 -0.62 -8.42
C TYR A 154 16.87 -1.15 -9.80
N SER A 155 16.05 -0.80 -10.78
CA SER A 155 16.30 -1.01 -12.20
C SER A 155 15.91 0.26 -12.94
N GLU A 156 16.76 0.74 -13.83
CA GLU A 156 16.49 1.95 -14.60
C GLU A 156 15.27 1.80 -15.51
N GLU A 157 15.05 0.60 -16.06
CA GLU A 157 13.88 0.28 -16.87
C GLU A 157 12.56 0.54 -16.12
N TRP A 158 12.50 0.18 -14.84
CA TRP A 158 11.33 0.32 -13.98
C TRP A 158 11.37 1.55 -13.07
N SER A 159 12.27 2.49 -13.35
CA SER A 159 12.35 3.75 -12.62
C SER A 159 11.12 4.62 -12.85
N PHE A 160 10.92 5.60 -11.98
CA PHE A 160 9.83 6.57 -12.13
C PHE A 160 9.95 7.33 -13.45
N GLU A 161 11.13 7.78 -13.83
CA GLU A 161 11.34 8.61 -15.02
C GLU A 161 11.19 7.81 -16.33
N ASN A 162 11.52 6.53 -16.35
CA ASN A 162 11.42 5.71 -17.57
C ASN A 162 10.06 5.02 -17.71
N TRP A 163 9.49 4.55 -16.61
CA TRP A 163 8.23 3.82 -16.63
C TRP A 163 7.12 4.50 -15.81
N GLY A 164 7.38 4.85 -14.56
CA GLY A 164 6.36 5.30 -13.63
C GLY A 164 5.61 6.53 -14.11
N ILE A 165 6.30 7.50 -14.67
CA ILE A 165 5.71 8.74 -15.20
C ILE A 165 4.66 8.46 -16.28
N THR A 166 4.83 7.41 -17.08
CA THR A 166 3.90 7.05 -18.17
C THR A 166 2.51 6.71 -17.64
N CYS A 167 2.40 6.25 -16.40
CA CYS A 167 1.13 5.94 -15.77
C CYS A 167 0.27 7.19 -15.48
N TYR A 168 0.89 8.37 -15.48
CA TYR A 168 0.25 9.66 -15.14
C TYR A 168 0.11 10.59 -16.35
N LEU A 169 0.73 10.25 -17.46
CA LEU A 169 0.57 10.97 -18.74
C LEU A 169 -0.70 10.43 -19.40
N ARG A 170 -1.80 11.18 -19.30
CA ARG A 170 -2.98 10.95 -20.14
C ARG A 170 -3.05 12.04 -21.21
N GLU A 171 -3.23 11.60 -22.47
CA GLU A 171 -3.68 12.45 -23.55
C GLU A 171 -5.09 12.99 -23.31
#